data_9bac480acdfb2701f779cc3531af26fd
#
_entry.id   9bac480acdfb2701f779cc3531af26fd
#
_cell.length_a   1.000
_cell.length_b   1.000
_cell.length_c   1.000
_cell.angle_alpha   90.00
_cell.angle_beta   90.00
_cell.angle_gamma   90.00
#
_symmetry.space_group_name_H-M   'P 1'
#
loop_
_entity.id
_entity.type
_entity.pdbx_description
1 polymer ?
#
loop_
_entity_poly.entity_id
_entity_poly.type
_entity_poly.pdbx_seq_one_letter_code
_entity_poly.pdbx_strand_id
1 'polypeptide(L)'
;GYAFDLTPGMVKEVYLPSSSYSSNKIQICFKSDESAIYYYSYRSDGTILKGGLYPYPGNVPSGMLSRRFEQATTANKGGTIGNAFCREVDLVSGHYGLRIKTLFSPTKVIVYPTSGYSLPTQGYKLTSRGEVSEGATEERATVIVHKSYPYAADVFDYGIYTPGELRGGN
;
A
#
# COMPACT_ATOMS: atom_id res chain seq x y z
N GLY A 1 9.32 3.29 7.68
CA GLY A 1 8.39 3.00 6.60
C GLY A 1 7.64 1.68 6.79
N TYR A 2 6.57 1.51 6.09
CA TYR A 2 5.77 0.28 6.06
C TYR A 2 5.97 -0.42 4.72
N ALA A 3 6.58 -1.62 4.75
CA ALA A 3 6.97 -2.38 3.57
C ALA A 3 6.07 -3.59 3.35
N PHE A 4 5.75 -3.89 2.08
CA PHE A 4 4.97 -5.06 1.68
C PHE A 4 5.26 -5.41 0.22
N ASP A 5 4.97 -6.64 -0.16
CA ASP A 5 5.05 -7.11 -1.53
C ASP A 5 3.66 -7.08 -2.16
N LEU A 6 3.58 -6.67 -3.43
CA LEU A 6 2.37 -6.65 -4.23
C LEU A 6 2.57 -7.44 -5.51
N THR A 7 1.56 -8.20 -5.88
CA THR A 7 1.41 -8.80 -7.21
C THR A 7 0.20 -8.19 -7.92
N PRO A 8 0.17 -8.18 -9.27
CA PRO A 8 -1.00 -7.71 -10.01
C PRO A 8 -2.28 -8.43 -9.56
N GLY A 9 -3.33 -7.65 -9.33
CA GLY A 9 -4.60 -8.14 -8.77
C GLY A 9 -4.71 -8.05 -7.24
N MET A 10 -3.60 -7.85 -6.53
CA MET A 10 -3.64 -7.59 -5.08
C MET A 10 -3.75 -6.10 -4.77
N VAL A 11 -4.48 -5.81 -3.71
CA VAL A 11 -4.57 -4.47 -3.11
C VAL A 11 -4.03 -4.53 -1.69
N LYS A 12 -3.23 -3.56 -1.31
CA LYS A 12 -2.80 -3.38 0.08
C LYS A 12 -3.31 -2.07 0.63
N GLU A 13 -3.89 -2.14 1.80
CA GLU A 13 -4.31 -0.97 2.54
C GLU A 13 -3.26 -0.55 3.55
N VAL A 14 -3.01 0.75 3.62
CA VAL A 14 -2.22 1.42 4.64
C VAL A 14 -3.19 2.25 5.49
N TYR A 15 -3.30 1.89 6.76
CA TYR A 15 -4.16 2.60 7.71
C TYR A 15 -3.54 3.95 8.06
N LEU A 16 -4.24 5.05 7.76
CA LEU A 16 -3.75 6.41 7.89
C LEU A 16 -4.88 7.35 8.36
N PRO A 17 -5.48 7.14 9.54
CA PRO A 17 -6.49 8.07 10.01
C PRO A 17 -5.86 9.43 10.29
N SER A 18 -6.46 10.51 9.80
CA SER A 18 -5.96 11.88 9.93
C SER A 18 -5.80 12.36 11.39
N SER A 19 -6.47 11.69 12.31
CA SER A 19 -6.27 11.89 13.76
C SER A 19 -4.92 11.40 14.29
N SER A 20 -4.29 10.43 13.61
CA SER A 20 -3.00 9.85 14.00
C SER A 20 -1.89 10.16 12.99
N TYR A 21 -2.25 10.55 11.78
CA TYR A 21 -1.35 10.99 10.73
C TYR A 21 -1.92 12.25 10.08
N SER A 22 -1.54 13.41 10.57
CA SER A 22 -2.14 14.69 10.16
C SER A 22 -1.51 15.33 8.91
N SER A 23 -0.46 14.72 8.34
CA SER A 23 0.10 15.19 7.06
C SER A 23 -0.83 14.82 5.90
N ASN A 24 -1.10 15.79 5.03
CA ASN A 24 -1.82 15.55 3.78
C ASN A 24 -0.93 14.97 2.67
N LYS A 25 0.28 14.54 2.99
CA LYS A 25 1.24 13.96 2.03
C LYS A 25 1.87 12.70 2.56
N ILE A 26 2.24 11.80 1.65
CA ILE A 26 2.94 10.56 1.96
C ILE A 26 3.88 10.19 0.82
N GLN A 27 4.99 9.55 1.11
CA GLN A 27 5.88 9.07 0.07
C GLN A 27 5.63 7.60 -0.23
N ILE A 28 5.41 7.29 -1.51
CA ILE A 28 5.31 5.91 -2.02
C ILE A 28 6.60 5.61 -2.79
N CYS A 29 7.24 4.50 -2.44
CA CYS A 29 8.41 3.97 -3.14
C CYS A 29 8.12 2.54 -3.60
N PHE A 30 8.57 2.17 -4.82
CA PHE A 30 8.43 0.81 -5.35
C PHE A 30 9.68 0.42 -6.16
N LYS A 31 9.91 -0.88 -6.32
CA LYS A 31 11.21 -1.37 -6.80
C LYS A 31 11.26 -1.72 -8.29
N SER A 32 10.19 -2.22 -8.87
CA SER A 32 10.20 -2.69 -10.25
C SER A 32 10.07 -1.55 -11.26
N ASP A 33 10.93 -1.50 -12.24
CA ASP A 33 10.88 -0.60 -13.41
C ASP A 33 9.88 -1.07 -14.49
N GLU A 34 9.35 -2.28 -14.35
CA GLU A 34 8.31 -2.85 -15.20
C GLU A 34 6.90 -2.68 -14.60
N SER A 35 6.79 -2.04 -13.44
CA SER A 35 5.54 -1.88 -12.71
C SER A 35 5.10 -0.44 -12.67
N ALA A 36 3.80 -0.21 -12.62
CA ALA A 36 3.22 1.06 -12.22
C ALA A 36 2.38 0.86 -10.96
N ILE A 37 2.30 1.89 -10.15
CA ILE A 37 1.50 1.90 -8.94
C ILE A 37 0.24 2.71 -9.20
N TYR A 38 -0.91 2.14 -8.86
CA TYR A 38 -2.15 2.88 -8.71
C TYR A 38 -2.47 2.98 -7.24
N TYR A 39 -2.88 4.17 -6.80
CA TYR A 39 -3.25 4.40 -5.42
C TYR A 39 -4.48 5.30 -5.31
N TYR A 40 -5.18 5.19 -4.20
CA TYR A 40 -6.14 6.18 -3.78
C TYR A 40 -6.18 6.29 -2.26
N SER A 41 -6.25 7.52 -1.77
CA SER A 41 -6.59 7.81 -0.39
C SER A 41 -8.09 8.07 -0.28
N TYR A 42 -8.66 7.71 0.86
CA TYR A 42 -10.09 7.80 1.06
C TYR A 42 -10.42 8.29 2.47
N ARG A 43 -11.61 8.86 2.61
CA ARG A 43 -12.24 9.24 3.88
C ARG A 43 -13.31 8.22 4.26
N SER A 44 -13.72 8.28 5.53
CA SER A 44 -14.82 7.44 6.04
C SER A 44 -16.17 7.73 5.39
N ASP A 45 -16.35 8.90 4.78
CA ASP A 45 -17.57 9.29 4.05
C ASP A 45 -17.57 8.85 2.57
N GLY A 46 -16.53 8.11 2.13
CA GLY A 46 -16.40 7.65 0.75
C GLY A 46 -15.73 8.63 -0.21
N THR A 47 -15.35 9.83 0.22
CA THR A 47 -14.57 10.77 -0.61
C THR A 47 -13.20 10.18 -0.92
N ILE A 48 -12.79 10.21 -2.17
CA ILE A 48 -11.51 9.65 -2.64
C ILE A 48 -10.66 10.66 -3.40
N LEU A 49 -9.33 10.55 -3.25
CA LEU A 49 -8.33 11.16 -4.11
C LEU A 49 -7.45 10.04 -4.69
N LYS A 50 -7.41 9.91 -6.00
CA LYS A 50 -6.72 8.85 -6.72
C LYS A 50 -5.60 9.37 -7.60
N GLY A 51 -4.57 8.56 -7.79
CA GLY A 51 -3.45 8.85 -8.66
C GLY A 51 -2.72 7.58 -9.10
N GLY A 52 -1.71 7.76 -9.91
CA GLY A 52 -0.83 6.69 -10.34
C GLY A 52 0.62 7.16 -10.40
N LEU A 53 1.53 6.21 -10.26
CA LEU A 53 2.97 6.42 -10.37
C LEU A 53 3.56 5.47 -11.40
N TYR A 54 4.52 5.94 -12.16
CA TYR A 54 5.33 5.10 -13.04
C TYR A 54 6.82 5.37 -12.82
N PRO A 55 7.71 4.38 -13.04
CA PRO A 55 9.14 4.53 -12.86
C PRO A 55 9.75 5.43 -13.95
N TYR A 56 10.87 6.10 -13.63
CA TYR A 56 11.65 6.86 -14.60
C TYR A 56 13.16 6.57 -14.48
N PRO A 57 13.80 6.20 -15.58
CA PRO A 57 13.24 5.64 -16.81
C PRO A 57 12.68 4.25 -16.52
N GLY A 58 11.60 3.85 -17.17
CA GLY A 58 10.98 2.54 -16.96
C GLY A 58 10.24 2.03 -18.19
N ASN A 59 9.86 0.77 -18.16
CA ASN A 59 9.21 0.03 -19.26
C ASN A 59 7.67 0.09 -19.19
N VAL A 60 7.11 1.21 -18.79
CA VAL A 60 5.66 1.38 -18.67
C VAL A 60 5.05 1.70 -20.04
N PRO A 61 3.96 1.03 -20.44
CA PRO A 61 3.28 1.30 -21.70
C PRO A 61 2.90 2.77 -21.85
N SER A 62 3.18 3.37 -23.00
CA SER A 62 2.97 4.80 -23.27
C SER A 62 1.54 5.30 -23.03
N GLY A 63 0.54 4.43 -23.21
CA GLY A 63 -0.86 4.75 -22.94
C GLY A 63 -1.18 5.04 -21.45
N MET A 64 -0.31 4.66 -20.53
CA MET A 64 -0.47 4.97 -19.09
C MET A 64 -0.05 6.40 -18.76
N LEU A 65 0.91 6.95 -19.50
CA LEU A 65 1.43 8.31 -19.30
C LEU A 65 0.35 9.39 -19.50
N SER A 66 -0.63 9.12 -20.37
CA SER A 66 -1.75 10.04 -20.64
C SER A 66 -2.86 10.02 -19.58
N ARG A 67 -2.82 9.11 -18.61
CA ARG A 67 -3.91 8.85 -17.65
C ARG A 67 -3.66 9.38 -16.23
N ARG A 68 -3.03 10.55 -16.11
CA ARG A 68 -2.70 11.19 -14.81
C ARG A 68 -1.76 10.35 -13.92
N PHE A 69 -0.90 9.53 -14.53
CA PHE A 69 0.18 8.91 -13.81
C PHE A 69 1.36 9.88 -13.74
N GLU A 70 1.90 10.03 -12.55
CA GLU A 70 3.05 10.89 -12.29
C GLU A 70 4.34 10.07 -12.27
N GLN A 71 5.42 10.72 -12.67
CA GLN A 71 6.74 10.11 -12.72
C GLN A 71 7.34 9.98 -11.32
N ALA A 72 7.73 8.77 -10.95
CA ALA A 72 8.52 8.52 -9.75
C ALA A 72 10.01 8.55 -10.08
N THR A 73 10.78 9.24 -9.27
CA THR A 73 12.23 9.40 -9.46
C THR A 73 13.01 8.36 -8.68
N THR A 74 14.16 7.93 -9.22
CA THR A 74 15.05 7.01 -8.52
C THR A 74 15.60 7.64 -7.25
N ALA A 75 15.50 6.91 -6.14
CA ALA A 75 16.05 7.29 -4.86
C ALA A 75 16.67 6.08 -4.17
N ASN A 76 17.83 6.25 -3.58
CA ASN A 76 18.40 5.22 -2.71
C ASN A 76 17.81 5.39 -1.31
N LYS A 77 17.01 4.43 -0.88
CA LYS A 77 16.39 4.39 0.44
C LYS A 77 17.09 3.48 1.44
N GLY A 78 18.23 2.89 1.03
CA GLY A 78 18.99 1.97 1.88
C GLY A 78 18.19 0.74 2.33
N GLY A 79 18.75 -0.04 3.25
CA GLY A 79 18.07 -1.08 4.00
C GLY A 79 17.12 -1.98 3.17
N THR A 80 15.84 -1.89 3.44
CA THR A 80 14.83 -2.85 2.98
C THR A 80 14.55 -2.83 1.47
N ILE A 81 14.74 -1.69 0.79
CA ILE A 81 14.38 -1.55 -0.63
C ILE A 81 15.56 -1.15 -1.53
N GLY A 82 16.61 -0.51 -0.99
CA GLY A 82 17.75 -0.01 -1.76
C GLY A 82 17.35 1.09 -2.75
N ASN A 83 17.77 0.94 -4.02
CA ASN A 83 17.33 1.82 -5.10
C ASN A 83 15.86 1.52 -5.42
N ALA A 84 15.05 2.56 -5.43
CA ALA A 84 13.62 2.49 -5.67
C ALA A 84 13.13 3.74 -6.42
N PHE A 85 11.97 3.64 -7.03
CA PHE A 85 11.25 4.75 -7.64
C PHE A 85 10.32 5.35 -6.59
N CYS A 86 10.54 6.61 -6.24
CA CYS A 86 9.85 7.27 -5.13
C CYS A 86 9.15 8.54 -5.59
N ARG A 87 7.97 8.80 -5.02
CA ARG A 87 7.27 10.08 -5.15
C ARG A 87 6.47 10.38 -3.89
N GLU A 88 6.48 11.65 -3.51
CA GLU A 88 5.54 12.17 -2.54
C GLU A 88 4.20 12.46 -3.24
N VAL A 89 3.11 11.97 -2.65
CA VAL A 89 1.76 12.09 -3.19
C VAL A 89 0.83 12.72 -2.17
N ASP A 90 -0.19 13.41 -2.67
CA ASP A 90 -1.19 14.04 -1.82
C ASP A 90 -2.22 13.01 -1.33
N LEU A 91 -2.71 13.21 -0.12
CA LEU A 91 -3.82 12.49 0.49
C LEU A 91 -5.06 13.38 0.50
N VAL A 92 -6.23 12.78 0.39
CA VAL A 92 -7.49 13.52 0.58
C VAL A 92 -7.53 14.11 2.00
N SER A 93 -7.94 15.38 2.13
CA SER A 93 -8.04 16.02 3.44
C SER A 93 -9.02 15.26 4.34
N GLY A 94 -8.63 14.98 5.60
CA GLY A 94 -9.39 14.12 6.50
C GLY A 94 -9.35 12.63 6.13
N HIS A 95 -8.27 12.19 5.49
CA HIS A 95 -8.07 10.80 5.06
C HIS A 95 -8.18 9.81 6.22
N TYR A 96 -8.60 8.60 5.88
CA TYR A 96 -8.70 7.46 6.78
C TYR A 96 -7.74 6.34 6.41
N GLY A 97 -7.49 6.15 5.12
CA GLY A 97 -6.57 5.15 4.61
C GLY A 97 -6.07 5.45 3.21
N LEU A 98 -5.09 4.65 2.81
CA LEU A 98 -4.48 4.66 1.49
C LEU A 98 -4.47 3.24 0.95
N ARG A 99 -5.07 3.02 -0.21
CA ARG A 99 -5.03 1.73 -0.92
C ARG A 99 -4.08 1.81 -2.09
N ILE A 100 -3.28 0.77 -2.24
CA ILE A 100 -2.21 0.69 -3.23
C ILE A 100 -2.31 -0.64 -3.95
N LYS A 101 -2.21 -0.61 -5.28
CA LYS A 101 -2.05 -1.81 -6.11
C LYS A 101 -0.97 -1.61 -7.16
N THR A 102 -0.34 -2.71 -7.54
CA THR A 102 0.58 -2.74 -8.66
C THR A 102 -0.13 -3.12 -9.94
N LEU A 103 0.34 -2.54 -11.04
CA LEU A 103 -0.07 -2.87 -12.40
C LEU A 103 1.13 -3.51 -13.11
N PHE A 104 0.86 -4.49 -13.97
CA PHE A 104 1.78 -5.20 -14.86
C PHE A 104 2.67 -6.24 -14.16
N SER A 105 3.50 -5.84 -13.21
CA SER A 105 4.55 -6.69 -12.64
C SER A 105 4.52 -6.70 -11.11
N PRO A 106 4.92 -7.79 -10.44
CA PRO A 106 5.09 -7.80 -9.00
C PRO A 106 6.15 -6.78 -8.56
N THR A 107 5.93 -6.15 -7.41
CA THR A 107 6.90 -5.20 -6.87
C THR A 107 6.85 -5.13 -5.35
N LYS A 108 7.98 -4.81 -4.75
CA LYS A 108 8.03 -4.42 -3.34
C LYS A 108 7.69 -2.94 -3.23
N VAL A 109 6.78 -2.60 -2.34
CA VAL A 109 6.37 -1.23 -2.04
C VAL A 109 6.75 -0.89 -0.62
N ILE A 110 7.22 0.34 -0.41
CA ILE A 110 7.35 0.93 0.93
C ILE A 110 6.68 2.28 0.94
N VAL A 111 5.89 2.49 1.98
CA VAL A 111 5.27 3.78 2.27
C VAL A 111 6.04 4.45 3.41
N TYR A 112 6.50 5.68 3.18
CA TYR A 112 7.20 6.48 4.17
C TYR A 112 6.34 7.67 4.60
N PRO A 113 6.34 8.01 5.87
CA PRO A 113 5.72 9.25 6.32
C PRO A 113 6.51 10.45 5.79
N THR A 114 5.86 11.57 5.62
CA THR A 114 6.52 12.86 5.41
C THR A 114 7.40 13.21 6.60
N SER A 115 8.48 13.97 6.38
CA SER A 115 9.40 14.39 7.43
C SER A 115 8.65 15.03 8.62
N GLY A 116 9.02 14.62 9.84
CA GLY A 116 8.39 15.06 11.07
C GLY A 116 7.15 14.25 11.49
N TYR A 117 6.72 13.27 10.70
CA TYR A 117 5.58 12.41 11.00
C TYR A 117 5.99 10.95 11.17
N SER A 118 5.14 10.19 11.83
CA SER A 118 5.28 8.73 11.97
C SER A 118 4.03 8.05 11.44
N LEU A 119 4.20 6.88 10.81
CA LEU A 119 3.04 6.08 10.41
C LEU A 119 2.34 5.52 11.64
N PRO A 120 1.01 5.51 11.67
CA PRO A 120 0.26 4.76 12.66
C PRO A 120 0.61 3.27 12.63
N THR A 121 0.37 2.58 13.72
CA THR A 121 0.49 1.11 13.76
C THR A 121 -0.41 0.48 12.69
N GLN A 122 0.14 -0.42 11.88
CA GLN A 122 -0.56 -1.04 10.74
C GLN A 122 -1.25 -2.37 11.09
N GLY A 123 -1.37 -2.67 12.36
CA GLY A 123 -1.93 -3.90 12.90
C GLY A 123 -1.22 -4.30 14.19
N TYR A 124 -1.50 -5.49 14.66
CA TYR A 124 -0.88 -6.01 15.87
C TYR A 124 -0.42 -7.46 15.69
N LYS A 125 0.60 -7.79 16.44
CA LYS A 125 1.14 -9.13 16.54
C LYS A 125 0.64 -9.74 17.86
N LEU A 126 -0.09 -10.83 17.76
CA LEU A 126 -0.47 -11.64 18.91
C LEU A 126 0.54 -12.79 19.02
N THR A 127 1.09 -12.96 20.20
CA THR A 127 1.98 -14.09 20.49
C THR A 127 1.39 -14.87 21.66
N SER A 128 1.08 -16.13 21.42
CA SER A 128 0.66 -17.08 22.46
C SER A 128 1.76 -18.12 22.66
N ARG A 129 2.11 -18.39 23.91
CA ARG A 129 3.05 -19.47 24.28
C ARG A 129 2.31 -20.46 25.12
N GLY A 130 2.40 -21.73 24.76
CA GLY A 130 1.97 -22.87 25.55
C GLY A 130 3.19 -23.66 26.02
N GLU A 131 3.22 -24.04 27.27
CA GLU A 131 4.22 -24.94 27.84
C GLU A 131 3.50 -26.13 28.41
N VAL A 132 3.97 -27.32 28.08
CA VAL A 132 3.52 -28.57 28.70
C VAL A 132 4.74 -29.23 29.34
N SER A 133 4.67 -29.46 30.60
CA SER A 133 5.73 -30.20 31.34
C SER A 133 5.15 -31.55 31.77
N GLU A 134 5.68 -32.61 31.23
CA GLU A 134 5.38 -33.97 31.62
C GLU A 134 6.68 -34.69 32.01
N GLY A 135 6.93 -34.79 33.33
CA GLY A 135 8.15 -35.36 33.87
C GLY A 135 9.40 -34.51 33.56
N ALA A 136 10.40 -35.12 32.92
CA ALA A 136 11.66 -34.45 32.56
C ALA A 136 11.66 -33.78 31.15
N THR A 137 10.54 -33.82 30.45
CA THR A 137 10.41 -33.28 29.08
C THR A 137 9.55 -32.03 29.11
N GLU A 138 10.11 -30.90 28.66
CA GLU A 138 9.37 -29.67 28.42
C GLU A 138 9.12 -29.50 26.92
N GLU A 139 7.86 -29.41 26.52
CA GLU A 139 7.48 -29.03 25.18
C GLU A 139 6.92 -27.60 25.17
N ARG A 140 7.42 -26.77 24.26
CA ARG A 140 7.01 -25.39 24.11
C ARG A 140 6.45 -25.15 22.70
N ALA A 141 5.24 -24.63 22.64
CA ALA A 141 4.63 -24.18 21.39
C ALA A 141 4.46 -22.67 21.41
N THR A 142 4.84 -22.00 20.32
CA THR A 142 4.60 -20.56 20.14
C THR A 142 3.78 -20.35 18.90
N VAL A 143 2.62 -19.72 19.07
CA VAL A 143 1.76 -19.29 17.95
C VAL A 143 1.88 -17.79 17.81
N ILE A 144 2.22 -17.33 16.61
CA ILE A 144 2.32 -15.92 16.26
C ILE A 144 1.26 -15.61 15.20
N VAL A 145 0.35 -14.69 15.53
CA VAL A 145 -0.68 -14.21 14.60
C VAL A 145 -0.45 -12.73 14.33
N HIS A 146 -0.29 -12.38 13.06
CA HIS A 146 -0.29 -11.00 12.60
C HIS A 146 -1.71 -10.62 12.16
N LYS A 147 -2.30 -9.64 12.80
CA LYS A 147 -3.63 -9.13 12.48
C LYS A 147 -3.51 -7.69 11.99
N SER A 148 -3.82 -7.46 10.72
CA SER A 148 -4.01 -6.10 10.19
C SER A 148 -5.37 -5.54 10.62
N TYR A 149 -5.51 -4.22 10.53
CA TYR A 149 -6.83 -3.62 10.74
C TYR A 149 -7.81 -4.12 9.68
N PRO A 150 -9.11 -4.25 10.04
CA PRO A 150 -10.14 -4.63 9.08
C PRO A 150 -10.22 -3.59 7.95
N TYR A 151 -10.22 -4.04 6.72
CA TYR A 151 -10.41 -3.21 5.53
C TYR A 151 -11.45 -3.84 4.61
N ALA A 152 -12.00 -3.06 3.70
CA ALA A 152 -12.95 -3.58 2.73
C ALA A 152 -12.28 -4.63 1.85
N ALA A 153 -13.01 -5.69 1.51
CA ALA A 153 -12.49 -6.76 0.68
C ALA A 153 -12.06 -6.24 -0.70
N ASP A 154 -11.00 -6.83 -1.25
CA ASP A 154 -10.40 -6.43 -2.53
C ASP A 154 -11.41 -6.45 -3.70
N VAL A 155 -12.48 -7.24 -3.59
CA VAL A 155 -13.55 -7.30 -4.60
C VAL A 155 -14.17 -5.93 -4.89
N PHE A 156 -14.20 -5.03 -3.91
CA PHE A 156 -14.72 -3.67 -4.10
C PHE A 156 -13.78 -2.77 -4.93
N ASP A 157 -12.52 -3.14 -5.09
CA ASP A 157 -11.57 -2.39 -5.90
C ASP A 157 -11.72 -2.67 -7.40
N TYR A 158 -12.32 -3.79 -7.77
CA TYR A 158 -12.57 -4.12 -9.19
C TYR A 158 -13.69 -3.28 -9.80
N GLY A 159 -14.67 -2.85 -9.02
CA GLY A 159 -15.76 -1.98 -9.47
C GLY A 159 -15.33 -0.55 -9.84
N ILE A 160 -14.12 -0.14 -9.47
CA ILE A 160 -13.58 1.21 -9.73
C ILE A 160 -12.83 1.26 -11.08
N TYR A 161 -12.60 0.11 -11.72
CA TYR A 161 -11.74 -0.02 -12.90
C TYR A 161 -12.47 -0.54 -14.15
N THR A 162 -13.60 0.02 -14.48
CA THR A 162 -14.07 -0.08 -15.87
C THR A 162 -13.60 1.15 -16.64
N PRO A 163 -12.70 1.03 -17.61
CA PRO A 163 -12.32 2.14 -18.49
C PRO A 163 -13.38 2.41 -19.58
N GLY A 164 -14.64 2.05 -19.34
CA GLY A 164 -15.76 2.26 -20.23
C GLY A 164 -17.01 2.63 -19.46
N GLU A 165 -17.87 3.49 -20.06
CA GLU A 165 -19.23 3.70 -19.59
C GLU A 165 -19.95 2.35 -19.50
N LEU A 166 -20.42 2.00 -18.30
CA LEU A 166 -21.44 0.97 -18.16
C LEU A 166 -22.70 1.53 -18.83
N ARG A 167 -22.89 1.28 -20.13
CA ARG A 167 -24.19 1.47 -20.77
C ARG A 167 -25.09 0.36 -20.23
N GLY A 168 -26.03 0.75 -19.36
CA GLY A 168 -27.14 -0.09 -19.02
C GLY A 168 -27.88 -0.39 -20.33
N GLY A 169 -27.86 -1.66 -20.74
CA GLY A 169 -28.74 -2.12 -21.82
C GLY A 169 -30.19 -2.03 -21.32
N ASN A 170 -31.02 -1.38 -22.09
CA ASN A 170 -32.47 -1.51 -21.99
C ASN A 170 -32.91 -2.93 -22.34
#